data_7ac61ca76e574b5981b405d1ef5ce017
#
_entry.id   7ac61ca76e574b5981b405d1ef5ce017
#
_cell.length_a   1.000
_cell.length_b   1.000
_cell.length_c   1.000
_cell.angle_alpha   90.00
_cell.angle_beta   90.00
_cell.angle_gamma   90.00
#
_symmetry.space_group_name_H-M   'P 1'
#
loop_
_entity.id
_entity.type
_entity.pdbx_description
1 polymer ?
#
loop_
_entity_poly.entity_id
_entity_poly.type
_entity_poly.pdbx_seq_one_letter_code
_entity_poly.pdbx_strand_id
1 'polypeptide(L)'
;MRIRTTAIVIAVCVLLPAMPIAAHHSFGAEYDAEKPITIKGVITKVEWANPHCHLYLDAKEANGTTKAWKIEGYPPNVLARTGFKKDVTLKVGDAITIFAWLARNGTPLAHGRELTLADGTKRYFGPPAGTGEGTTLVP
;
A
#
# COMPACT_ATOMS: atom_id res chain seq x y z
N MET A 1 -14.67 -51.24 21.99
CA MET A 1 -15.04 -50.48 20.76
C MET A 1 -14.89 -48.98 20.89
N ARG A 2 -14.12 -48.47 21.86
CA ARG A 2 -13.91 -47.00 22.09
C ARG A 2 -12.62 -46.42 21.49
N ILE A 3 -11.66 -47.27 21.10
CA ILE A 3 -10.33 -46.83 20.62
C ILE A 3 -10.36 -46.38 19.15
N ARG A 4 -11.29 -46.87 18.33
CA ARG A 4 -11.35 -46.60 16.89
C ARG A 4 -11.90 -45.19 16.57
N THR A 5 -12.78 -44.69 17.43
CA THR A 5 -13.39 -43.35 17.21
C THR A 5 -12.42 -42.21 17.55
N THR A 6 -11.58 -42.36 18.57
CA THR A 6 -10.58 -41.37 18.96
C THR A 6 -9.46 -41.23 17.93
N ALA A 7 -9.05 -42.36 17.32
CA ALA A 7 -8.04 -42.34 16.25
C ALA A 7 -8.52 -41.61 14.99
N ILE A 8 -9.81 -41.73 14.65
CA ILE A 8 -10.39 -41.03 13.47
C ILE A 8 -10.47 -39.52 13.70
N VAL A 9 -10.80 -39.08 14.91
CA VAL A 9 -10.89 -37.64 15.24
C VAL A 9 -9.50 -37.01 15.17
N ILE A 10 -8.45 -37.66 15.68
CA ILE A 10 -7.07 -37.15 15.60
C ILE A 10 -6.58 -37.11 14.14
N ALA A 11 -6.92 -38.09 13.31
CA ALA A 11 -6.54 -38.11 11.90
C ALA A 11 -7.20 -37.00 11.07
N VAL A 12 -8.44 -36.62 11.41
CA VAL A 12 -9.14 -35.49 10.73
C VAL A 12 -8.56 -34.14 11.10
N CYS A 13 -8.10 -33.95 12.35
CA CYS A 13 -7.46 -32.69 12.77
C CYS A 13 -6.07 -32.47 12.13
N VAL A 14 -5.37 -33.52 11.72
CA VAL A 14 -4.05 -33.42 11.06
C VAL A 14 -4.15 -33.10 9.57
N LEU A 15 -5.33 -33.33 8.96
CA LEU A 15 -5.59 -33.11 7.53
C LEU A 15 -6.22 -31.75 7.19
N LEU A 16 -6.37 -30.85 8.17
CA LEU A 16 -6.74 -29.49 7.86
C LEU A 16 -5.58 -28.87 7.05
N PRO A 17 -5.79 -28.52 5.77
CA PRO A 17 -4.75 -27.85 5.01
C PRO A 17 -4.40 -26.58 5.77
N ALA A 18 -3.13 -26.42 6.15
CA ALA A 18 -2.60 -25.15 6.58
C ALA A 18 -2.82 -24.19 5.40
N MET A 19 -3.93 -23.45 5.41
CA MET A 19 -4.11 -22.37 4.44
C MET A 19 -2.90 -21.46 4.59
N PRO A 20 -2.17 -21.17 3.51
CA PRO A 20 -1.12 -20.18 3.59
C PRO A 20 -1.80 -18.89 4.06
N ILE A 21 -1.53 -18.49 5.30
CA ILE A 21 -1.82 -17.15 5.75
C ILE A 21 -0.98 -16.31 4.79
N ALA A 22 -1.65 -15.61 3.86
CA ALA A 22 -0.98 -14.62 3.03
C ALA A 22 -0.32 -13.65 4.01
N ALA A 23 0.97 -13.88 4.26
CA ALA A 23 1.75 -13.01 5.11
C ALA A 23 1.69 -11.65 4.42
N HIS A 24 1.06 -10.68 5.05
CA HIS A 24 1.17 -9.30 4.66
C HIS A 24 2.67 -9.00 4.59
N HIS A 25 3.15 -8.71 3.39
CA HIS A 25 4.56 -8.40 3.19
C HIS A 25 4.90 -7.23 4.11
N SER A 26 5.87 -7.43 5.01
CA SER A 26 6.31 -6.33 5.87
C SER A 26 6.91 -5.23 4.98
N PHE A 27 6.70 -3.96 5.33
CA PHE A 27 7.31 -2.83 4.63
C PHE A 27 8.79 -3.11 4.27
N GLY A 28 9.59 -3.57 5.24
CA GLY A 28 11.02 -3.82 5.05
C GLY A 28 11.35 -4.96 4.07
N ALA A 29 10.42 -5.86 3.78
CA ALA A 29 10.63 -6.91 2.78
C ALA A 29 10.49 -6.36 1.35
N GLU A 30 9.62 -5.40 1.13
CA GLU A 30 9.27 -4.89 -0.20
C GLU A 30 9.88 -3.53 -0.50
N TYR A 31 9.96 -2.64 0.50
CA TYR A 31 10.42 -1.26 0.33
C TYR A 31 11.72 -0.99 1.08
N ASP A 32 12.47 0.00 0.62
CA ASP A 32 13.76 0.40 1.16
C ASP A 32 13.66 1.75 1.87
N ALA A 33 13.70 1.72 3.22
CA ALA A 33 13.63 2.94 4.03
C ALA A 33 14.79 3.92 3.77
N GLU A 34 15.93 3.41 3.26
CA GLU A 34 17.10 4.21 2.94
C GLU A 34 17.03 4.85 1.53
N LYS A 35 15.93 4.57 0.79
CA LYS A 35 15.72 5.12 -0.55
C LYS A 35 14.43 5.94 -0.62
N PRO A 36 14.38 7.09 0.10
CA PRO A 36 13.27 8.02 -0.04
C PRO A 36 13.28 8.65 -1.43
N ILE A 37 12.07 8.92 -1.95
CA ILE A 37 11.87 9.61 -3.22
C ILE A 37 10.69 10.57 -3.12
N THR A 38 10.78 11.67 -3.84
CA THR A 38 9.63 12.56 -4.07
C THR A 38 9.24 12.49 -5.53
N ILE A 39 8.00 12.08 -5.80
CA ILE A 39 7.46 11.94 -7.15
C ILE A 39 6.43 13.03 -7.36
N LYS A 40 6.61 13.81 -8.43
CA LYS A 40 5.61 14.79 -8.89
C LYS A 40 5.02 14.28 -10.20
N GLY A 41 3.72 14.07 -10.22
CA GLY A 41 3.06 13.46 -11.38
C GLY A 41 1.57 13.76 -11.44
N VAL A 42 0.95 13.22 -12.48
CA VAL A 42 -0.50 13.31 -12.71
C VAL A 42 -1.11 11.93 -12.48
N ILE A 43 -2.20 11.88 -11.74
CA ILE A 43 -2.92 10.64 -11.46
C ILE A 43 -3.54 10.09 -12.74
N THR A 44 -3.20 8.85 -13.09
CA THR A 44 -3.77 8.14 -14.24
C THR A 44 -4.81 7.08 -13.83
N LYS A 45 -4.72 6.57 -12.58
CA LYS A 45 -5.69 5.64 -12.01
C LYS A 45 -5.68 5.75 -10.49
N VAL A 46 -6.83 5.61 -9.87
CA VAL A 46 -6.99 5.40 -8.42
C VAL A 46 -7.62 4.03 -8.22
N GLU A 47 -6.93 3.15 -7.51
CA GLU A 47 -7.42 1.83 -7.16
C GLU A 47 -7.78 1.81 -5.68
N TRP A 48 -9.07 1.89 -5.40
CA TRP A 48 -9.62 1.95 -4.05
C TRP A 48 -10.10 0.57 -3.62
N ALA A 49 -9.15 -0.30 -3.25
CA ALA A 49 -9.39 -1.70 -2.98
C ALA A 49 -8.60 -2.20 -1.77
N ASN A 50 -9.11 -3.26 -1.10
CA ASN A 50 -8.36 -4.00 -0.09
C ASN A 50 -7.34 -4.95 -0.76
N PRO A 51 -6.21 -5.25 -0.10
CA PRO A 51 -5.79 -4.77 1.21
C PRO A 51 -5.25 -3.34 1.22
N HIS A 52 -4.82 -2.78 0.08
CA HIS A 52 -4.21 -1.46 -0.03
C HIS A 52 -4.81 -0.66 -1.17
N CYS A 53 -4.93 0.66 -0.97
CA CYS A 53 -5.19 1.58 -2.07
C CYS A 53 -3.91 1.79 -2.88
N HIS A 54 -4.06 1.96 -4.19
CA HIS A 54 -2.95 2.31 -5.07
C HIS A 54 -3.28 3.53 -5.91
N LEU A 55 -2.27 4.39 -6.07
CA LEU A 55 -2.26 5.46 -7.06
C LEU A 55 -1.34 5.09 -8.21
N TYR A 56 -1.77 5.32 -9.40
CA TYR A 56 -0.96 5.24 -10.60
C TYR A 56 -0.71 6.65 -11.10
N LEU A 57 0.55 7.01 -11.30
CA LEU A 57 0.99 8.34 -11.65
C LEU A 57 1.86 8.31 -12.90
N ASP A 58 1.66 9.27 -13.78
CA ASP A 58 2.62 9.60 -14.83
C ASP A 58 3.47 10.78 -14.35
N ALA A 59 4.76 10.54 -14.18
CA ALA A 59 5.75 11.55 -13.77
C ALA A 59 6.71 11.85 -14.91
N LYS A 60 6.98 13.12 -15.16
CA LYS A 60 8.01 13.53 -16.12
C LYS A 60 9.38 13.47 -15.47
N GLU A 61 10.29 12.76 -16.11
CA GLU A 61 11.71 12.69 -15.76
C GLU A 61 12.47 13.90 -16.31
N ALA A 62 13.67 14.16 -15.77
CA ALA A 62 14.50 15.28 -16.18
C ALA A 62 14.90 15.24 -17.68
N ASN A 63 14.96 14.05 -18.27
CA ASN A 63 15.24 13.84 -19.69
C ASN A 63 14.02 14.05 -20.62
N GLY A 64 12.86 14.43 -20.05
CA GLY A 64 11.61 14.67 -20.77
C GLY A 64 10.75 13.41 -21.01
N THR A 65 11.24 12.22 -20.68
CA THR A 65 10.43 10.99 -20.76
C THR A 65 9.39 10.95 -19.67
N THR A 66 8.32 10.17 -19.88
CA THR A 66 7.31 9.93 -18.87
C THR A 66 7.54 8.55 -18.25
N LYS A 67 7.55 8.49 -16.93
CA LYS A 67 7.65 7.25 -16.16
C LYS A 67 6.35 7.00 -15.41
N ALA A 68 5.76 5.84 -15.64
CA ALA A 68 4.57 5.40 -14.91
C ALA A 68 5.00 4.81 -13.56
N TRP A 69 4.34 5.27 -12.50
CA TRP A 69 4.57 4.82 -11.12
C TRP A 69 3.33 4.16 -10.55
N LYS A 70 3.53 3.13 -9.74
CA LYS A 70 2.51 2.56 -8.84
C LYS A 70 2.87 2.92 -7.41
N ILE A 71 1.97 3.56 -6.69
CA ILE A 71 2.19 4.00 -5.32
C ILE A 71 1.19 3.27 -4.40
N GLU A 72 1.69 2.47 -3.49
CA GLU A 72 0.90 1.80 -2.46
C GLU A 72 0.64 2.73 -1.28
N GLY A 73 -0.56 2.65 -0.70
CA GLY A 73 -0.97 3.41 0.46
C GLY A 73 -1.72 2.58 1.49
N TYR A 74 -2.38 3.24 2.42
CA TYR A 74 -3.24 2.60 3.41
C TYR A 74 -4.43 1.86 2.77
N PRO A 75 -5.03 0.91 3.52
CA PRO A 75 -6.34 0.36 3.17
C PRO A 75 -7.43 1.44 3.05
N PRO A 76 -8.48 1.19 2.25
CA PRO A 76 -9.58 2.14 2.05
C PRO A 76 -10.22 2.66 3.33
N ASN A 77 -10.43 1.79 4.31
CA ASN A 77 -11.05 2.14 5.59
C ASN A 77 -10.17 3.07 6.44
N VAL A 78 -8.84 2.95 6.33
CA VAL A 78 -7.90 3.85 7.02
C VAL A 78 -7.92 5.22 6.36
N LEU A 79 -7.80 5.26 5.02
CA LEU A 79 -7.84 6.52 4.28
C LEU A 79 -9.16 7.27 4.51
N ALA A 80 -10.29 6.57 4.56
CA ALA A 80 -11.58 7.19 4.83
C ALA A 80 -11.63 7.88 6.21
N ARG A 81 -11.00 7.27 7.24
CA ARG A 81 -10.93 7.87 8.59
C ARG A 81 -10.04 9.13 8.62
N THR A 82 -9.06 9.23 7.72
CA THR A 82 -8.20 10.41 7.61
C THR A 82 -8.76 11.49 6.67
N GLY A 83 -10.02 11.35 6.29
CA GLY A 83 -10.74 12.35 5.51
C GLY A 83 -10.58 12.22 4.01
N PHE A 84 -10.00 11.12 3.51
CA PHE A 84 -10.09 10.83 2.08
C PHE A 84 -11.49 10.37 1.73
N LYS A 85 -12.01 10.90 0.64
CA LYS A 85 -13.28 10.49 0.03
C LYS A 85 -12.99 9.88 -1.33
N LYS A 86 -13.47 8.64 -1.54
CA LYS A 86 -13.33 7.96 -2.82
C LYS A 86 -13.88 8.85 -3.96
N ASP A 87 -13.16 8.90 -5.06
CA ASP A 87 -13.49 9.65 -6.27
C ASP A 87 -13.68 11.18 -6.08
N VAL A 88 -13.33 11.71 -4.89
CA VAL A 88 -13.44 13.13 -4.56
C VAL A 88 -12.08 13.73 -4.21
N THR A 89 -11.37 13.11 -3.25
CA THR A 89 -10.09 13.64 -2.77
C THR A 89 -8.97 13.45 -3.77
N LEU A 90 -8.99 12.35 -4.51
CA LEU A 90 -8.02 12.00 -5.54
C LEU A 90 -8.75 11.58 -6.80
N LYS A 91 -8.48 12.23 -7.90
CA LYS A 91 -9.13 11.98 -9.20
C LYS A 91 -8.09 11.80 -10.29
N VAL A 92 -8.43 11.04 -11.29
CA VAL A 92 -7.67 10.97 -12.55
C VAL A 92 -7.54 12.37 -13.13
N GLY A 93 -6.31 12.76 -13.49
CA GLY A 93 -5.98 14.10 -13.99
C GLY A 93 -5.46 15.07 -12.91
N ASP A 94 -5.61 14.75 -11.62
CA ASP A 94 -5.07 15.59 -10.55
C ASP A 94 -3.54 15.54 -10.55
N ALA A 95 -2.91 16.71 -10.47
CA ALA A 95 -1.47 16.82 -10.25
C ALA A 95 -1.18 16.75 -8.75
N ILE A 96 -0.28 15.86 -8.36
CA ILE A 96 0.14 15.69 -6.97
C ILE A 96 1.64 15.60 -6.84
N THR A 97 2.12 15.85 -5.62
CA THR A 97 3.49 15.50 -5.21
C THR A 97 3.39 14.50 -4.07
N ILE A 98 4.13 13.40 -4.14
CA ILE A 98 4.11 12.38 -3.09
C ILE A 98 5.52 12.03 -2.63
N PHE A 99 5.73 12.06 -1.31
CA PHE A 99 6.91 11.50 -0.66
C PHE A 99 6.68 10.01 -0.41
N ALA A 100 7.66 9.18 -0.78
CA ALA A 100 7.54 7.73 -0.78
C ALA A 100 8.90 7.05 -0.60
N TRP A 101 8.91 5.72 -0.46
CA TRP A 101 10.10 4.88 -0.46
C TRP A 101 10.04 3.87 -1.61
N LEU A 102 11.18 3.71 -2.29
CA LEU A 102 11.30 2.84 -3.46
C LEU A 102 11.19 1.36 -3.10
N ALA A 103 10.62 0.60 -4.01
CA ALA A 103 10.68 -0.86 -3.95
C ALA A 103 12.13 -1.36 -4.10
N ARG A 104 12.51 -2.38 -3.32
CA ARG A 104 13.85 -2.96 -3.32
C ARG A 104 14.24 -3.60 -4.65
N ASN A 105 13.26 -4.09 -5.39
CA ASN A 105 13.46 -4.76 -6.69
C ASN A 105 13.75 -3.80 -7.84
N GLY A 106 13.77 -2.48 -7.59
CA GLY A 106 14.09 -1.46 -8.59
C GLY A 106 12.96 -1.16 -9.60
N THR A 107 11.78 -1.75 -9.43
CA THR A 107 10.62 -1.43 -10.27
C THR A 107 10.06 -0.04 -9.91
N PRO A 108 9.27 0.61 -10.79
CA PRO A 108 8.62 1.88 -10.49
C PRO A 108 7.41 1.70 -9.55
N LEU A 109 7.65 1.03 -8.43
CA LEU A 109 6.75 0.83 -7.32
C LEU A 109 7.31 1.58 -6.11
N ALA A 110 6.47 2.25 -5.36
CA ALA A 110 6.87 2.93 -4.14
C ALA A 110 5.76 2.86 -3.07
N HIS A 111 6.16 2.94 -1.82
CA HIS A 111 5.24 3.06 -0.69
C HIS A 111 5.07 4.53 -0.33
N GLY A 112 3.87 5.06 -0.55
CA GLY A 112 3.56 6.46 -0.32
C GLY A 112 3.38 6.79 1.16
N ARG A 113 3.96 7.92 1.60
CA ARG A 113 3.80 8.41 2.97
C ARG A 113 2.90 9.64 3.04
N GLU A 114 3.34 10.71 2.41
CA GLU A 114 2.65 12.01 2.44
C GLU A 114 2.46 12.49 1.02
N LEU A 115 1.25 12.90 0.68
CA LEU A 115 0.97 13.55 -0.58
C LEU A 115 0.55 15.01 -0.37
N THR A 116 0.90 15.84 -1.33
CA THR A 116 0.50 17.23 -1.42
C THR A 116 -0.38 17.38 -2.66
N LEU A 117 -1.60 17.83 -2.45
CA LEU A 117 -2.57 18.14 -3.49
C LEU A 117 -2.20 19.44 -4.23
N ALA A 118 -2.85 19.70 -5.36
CA ALA A 118 -2.61 20.89 -6.16
C ALA A 118 -2.88 22.21 -5.39
N ASP A 119 -3.79 22.20 -4.42
CA ASP A 119 -4.10 23.33 -3.54
C ASP A 119 -3.11 23.51 -2.38
N GLY A 120 -2.07 22.67 -2.30
CA GLY A 120 -1.08 22.67 -1.24
C GLY A 120 -1.48 21.86 0.01
N THR A 121 -2.67 21.29 0.05
CA THR A 121 -3.12 20.47 1.18
C THR A 121 -2.27 19.20 1.27
N LYS A 122 -1.74 18.93 2.47
CA LYS A 122 -0.98 17.72 2.77
C LYS A 122 -1.84 16.67 3.44
N ARG A 123 -1.65 15.40 3.05
CA ARG A 123 -2.36 14.25 3.63
C ARG A 123 -1.46 13.03 3.71
N TYR A 124 -1.64 12.23 4.75
CA TYR A 124 -0.92 10.96 4.88
C TYR A 124 -1.64 9.87 4.09
N PHE A 125 -0.92 9.28 3.14
CA PHE A 125 -1.40 8.22 2.27
C PHE A 125 -0.97 6.83 2.74
N GLY A 126 0.10 6.74 3.52
CA GLY A 126 0.63 5.49 4.09
C GLY A 126 1.38 5.68 5.40
N PRO A 127 1.75 4.59 6.09
CA PRO A 127 2.50 4.63 7.35
C PRO A 127 3.93 5.14 7.15
N PRO A 128 4.62 5.54 8.23
CA PRO A 128 6.04 5.82 8.22
C PRO A 128 6.87 4.57 7.84
N ALA A 129 8.08 4.77 7.34
CA ALA A 129 9.02 3.68 7.07
C ALA A 129 9.23 2.80 8.30
N GLY A 130 9.29 1.49 8.07
CA GLY A 130 9.58 0.51 9.13
C GLY A 130 8.43 0.25 10.11
N THR A 131 7.29 0.90 9.96
CA THR A 131 6.10 0.62 10.77
C THR A 131 5.21 -0.37 10.03
N GLY A 132 4.81 -1.46 10.71
CA GLY A 132 3.84 -2.41 10.18
C GLY A 132 2.44 -1.79 10.03
N GLU A 133 1.57 -2.47 9.29
CA GLU A 133 0.17 -2.15 9.23
C GLU A 133 -0.44 -2.16 10.64
N GLY A 134 -0.97 -1.06 11.09
CA GLY A 134 -1.58 -0.92 12.42
C GLY A 134 -0.94 0.14 13.31
N THR A 135 0.12 0.78 12.87
CA THR A 135 0.67 1.93 13.61
C THR A 135 -0.35 3.07 13.59
N THR A 136 -0.78 3.46 14.77
CA THR A 136 -1.71 4.55 15.03
C THR A 136 -1.30 5.78 14.22
N LEU A 137 -2.26 6.35 13.51
CA LEU A 137 -2.12 7.67 12.89
C LEU A 137 -1.76 8.66 14.00
N VAL A 138 -0.52 9.11 14.04
CA VAL A 138 -0.14 10.25 14.87
C VAL A 138 -0.58 11.49 14.10
N PRO A 139 -1.39 12.37 14.71
CA PRO A 139 -1.87 13.59 14.09
C PRO A 139 -0.75 14.54 13.71
#